data_8a026928dba8c92aeea1819da75fa670
#
_entry.id   8a026928dba8c92aeea1819da75fa670
#
_cell.length_a   1.000
_cell.length_b   1.000
_cell.length_c   1.000
_cell.angle_alpha   90.00
_cell.angle_beta   90.00
_cell.angle_gamma   90.00
#
_symmetry.space_group_name_H-M   'P 1'
#
loop_
_entity.id
_entity.type
_entity.pdbx_description
1 polymer ?
#
loop_
_entity_poly.entity_id
_entity_poly.type
_entity_poly.pdbx_seq_one_letter_code
_entity_poly.pdbx_strand_id
1 'polypeptide(L)'
;AALRVYNGKPIVNSVNGEEKSLATVLPLVKKYGAAVVGLTLDEGGIPKKAEDRFRIAQKILDRAQAIGIPKEDVFIDCLTLTASAEQENVMETINALHRVKTELGLKTVLGVSNISFGLPNRELVNHIFLAMALNNGLDLPIINPNNEAMTGTVRAYKLLANYDVNSVEYIKAYANMPKVKKIVIDDNASGAAAKADGNAPLGGGDTLMHAVLNGLKTEGAQCTEELLKTMDSMEIVNDILIPALDRIGADFEKGKIFLPQLIQSAGVAQAAFEVIRKQMAGK
;
A
#
# COMPACT_ATOMS: atom_id res chain seq x y z
N ALA A 1 -8.88 20.48 -22.09
CA ALA A 1 -9.67 21.68 -21.75
C ALA A 1 -9.00 22.49 -20.64
N ALA A 2 -8.66 21.91 -19.47
CA ALA A 2 -8.12 22.63 -18.31
C ALA A 2 -6.84 23.42 -18.59
N LEU A 3 -5.87 22.82 -19.30
CA LEU A 3 -4.60 23.46 -19.63
C LEU A 3 -4.74 24.75 -20.46
N ARG A 4 -5.86 24.95 -21.16
CA ARG A 4 -6.09 26.17 -21.97
C ARG A 4 -6.47 27.39 -21.12
N VAL A 5 -7.00 27.16 -19.95
CA VAL A 5 -7.57 28.23 -19.09
C VAL A 5 -6.79 28.36 -17.77
N TYR A 6 -5.81 27.47 -17.54
CA TYR A 6 -5.00 27.53 -16.32
C TYR A 6 -4.00 28.69 -16.40
N ASN A 7 -4.03 29.54 -15.40
CA ASN A 7 -3.14 30.69 -15.31
C ASN A 7 -1.91 30.35 -14.45
N GLY A 8 -0.79 30.09 -15.09
CA GLY A 8 0.47 29.68 -14.46
C GLY A 8 1.04 28.39 -15.06
N LYS A 9 2.05 27.79 -14.40
CA LYS A 9 2.67 26.52 -14.80
C LYS A 9 2.00 25.35 -14.09
N PRO A 10 1.15 24.57 -14.79
CA PRO A 10 0.46 23.43 -14.17
C PRO A 10 1.39 22.22 -14.08
N ILE A 11 1.03 21.29 -13.20
CA ILE A 11 1.57 19.93 -13.15
C ILE A 11 0.50 18.98 -13.67
N VAL A 12 0.79 18.24 -14.74
CA VAL A 12 -0.09 17.22 -15.30
C VAL A 12 0.14 15.92 -14.52
N ASN A 13 -0.89 15.45 -13.86
CA ASN A 13 -0.87 14.16 -13.16
C ASN A 13 -1.91 13.24 -13.84
N SER A 14 -1.49 12.31 -14.70
CA SER A 14 -0.14 11.81 -14.90
C SER A 14 0.07 11.22 -16.30
N VAL A 15 1.31 10.87 -16.60
CA VAL A 15 1.72 9.96 -17.68
C VAL A 15 2.28 8.68 -17.04
N ASN A 16 2.30 7.57 -17.77
CA ASN A 16 2.96 6.33 -17.32
C ASN A 16 3.90 5.79 -18.42
N GLY A 17 4.53 4.65 -18.18
CA GLY A 17 5.47 4.01 -19.11
C GLY A 17 4.86 3.38 -20.35
N GLU A 18 3.53 3.34 -20.48
CA GLU A 18 2.85 2.83 -21.67
C GLU A 18 3.08 3.74 -22.87
N GLU A 19 3.37 3.16 -24.05
CA GLU A 19 3.60 3.92 -25.27
C GLU A 19 2.43 4.84 -25.65
N LYS A 20 1.20 4.37 -25.47
CA LYS A 20 -0.01 5.16 -25.72
C LYS A 20 -0.11 6.38 -24.82
N SER A 21 0.23 6.22 -23.54
CA SER A 21 0.23 7.30 -22.55
C SER A 21 1.30 8.35 -22.89
N LEU A 22 2.53 7.91 -23.14
CA LEU A 22 3.66 8.75 -23.51
C LEU A 22 3.36 9.57 -24.79
N ALA A 23 2.86 8.90 -25.85
CA ALA A 23 2.57 9.53 -27.12
C ALA A 23 1.40 10.54 -27.06
N THR A 24 0.46 10.34 -26.14
CA THR A 24 -0.75 11.19 -26.03
C THR A 24 -0.52 12.37 -25.08
N VAL A 25 0.09 12.15 -23.94
CA VAL A 25 0.19 13.16 -22.87
C VAL A 25 1.38 14.08 -23.02
N LEU A 26 2.58 13.54 -23.30
CA LEU A 26 3.79 14.35 -23.34
C LEU A 26 3.74 15.49 -24.37
N PRO A 27 3.19 15.33 -25.58
CA PRO A 27 3.05 16.46 -26.53
C PRO A 27 2.17 17.59 -25.98
N LEU A 28 1.15 17.26 -25.20
CA LEU A 28 0.31 18.27 -24.54
C LEU A 28 1.06 18.98 -23.42
N VAL A 29 1.82 18.24 -22.61
CA VAL A 29 2.71 18.81 -21.58
C VAL A 29 3.68 19.82 -22.21
N LYS A 30 4.36 19.43 -23.29
CA LYS A 30 5.27 20.29 -24.02
C LYS A 30 4.56 21.52 -24.59
N LYS A 31 3.42 21.33 -25.25
CA LYS A 31 2.65 22.40 -25.88
C LYS A 31 2.27 23.51 -24.91
N TYR A 32 1.91 23.15 -23.67
CA TYR A 32 1.44 24.12 -22.66
C TYR A 32 2.53 24.51 -21.64
N GLY A 33 3.77 24.07 -21.82
CA GLY A 33 4.87 24.38 -20.90
C GLY A 33 4.61 23.87 -19.47
N ALA A 34 3.86 22.78 -19.35
CA ALA A 34 3.51 22.16 -18.06
C ALA A 34 4.67 21.29 -17.54
N ALA A 35 4.68 21.05 -16.24
CA ALA A 35 5.39 19.92 -15.66
C ALA A 35 4.51 18.66 -15.70
N VAL A 36 5.10 17.49 -15.49
CA VAL A 36 4.39 16.20 -15.54
C VAL A 36 4.85 15.25 -14.45
N VAL A 37 3.89 14.51 -13.89
CA VAL A 37 4.16 13.36 -13.02
C VAL A 37 4.14 12.10 -13.87
N GLY A 38 5.24 11.33 -13.85
CA GLY A 38 5.38 10.03 -14.47
C GLY A 38 5.20 8.92 -13.43
N LEU A 39 4.24 8.04 -13.67
CA LEU A 39 3.98 6.87 -12.83
C LEU A 39 4.85 5.70 -13.29
N THR A 40 5.51 5.02 -12.36
CA THR A 40 6.38 3.87 -12.67
C THR A 40 5.57 2.59 -12.88
N LEU A 41 4.67 2.61 -13.85
CA LEU A 41 3.90 1.47 -14.34
C LEU A 41 3.89 1.48 -15.87
N ASP A 42 3.72 0.33 -16.48
CA ASP A 42 3.60 0.13 -17.93
C ASP A 42 2.52 -0.90 -18.27
N GLU A 43 2.55 -1.45 -19.48
CA GLU A 43 1.62 -2.47 -19.96
C GLU A 43 1.58 -3.73 -19.08
N GLY A 44 2.64 -4.01 -18.31
CA GLY A 44 2.72 -5.09 -17.32
C GLY A 44 2.13 -4.75 -15.95
N GLY A 45 1.65 -3.51 -15.78
CA GLY A 45 1.17 -3.00 -14.49
C GLY A 45 2.28 -2.39 -13.63
N ILE A 46 2.11 -2.42 -12.30
CA ILE A 46 3.09 -1.86 -11.36
C ILE A 46 4.16 -2.92 -11.06
N PRO A 47 5.44 -2.68 -11.41
CA PRO A 47 6.51 -3.64 -11.11
C PRO A 47 6.73 -3.80 -9.61
N LYS A 48 7.03 -5.02 -9.19
CA LYS A 48 7.33 -5.32 -7.78
C LYS A 48 8.72 -4.83 -7.36
N LYS A 49 9.70 -4.86 -8.27
CA LYS A 49 11.11 -4.53 -7.97
C LYS A 49 11.45 -3.06 -8.25
N ALA A 50 12.30 -2.49 -7.40
CA ALA A 50 12.81 -1.13 -7.54
C ALA A 50 13.54 -0.91 -8.88
N GLU A 51 14.29 -1.90 -9.35
CA GLU A 51 15.00 -1.87 -10.63
C GLU A 51 14.06 -1.65 -11.82
N ASP A 52 12.95 -2.38 -11.84
CA ASP A 52 11.97 -2.27 -12.94
C ASP A 52 11.24 -0.93 -12.91
N ARG A 53 10.90 -0.43 -11.72
CA ARG A 53 10.34 0.92 -11.56
C ARG A 53 11.32 2.00 -12.01
N PHE A 54 12.60 1.85 -11.68
CA PHE A 54 13.65 2.74 -12.12
C PHE A 54 13.79 2.77 -13.65
N ARG A 55 13.74 1.61 -14.33
CA ARG A 55 13.77 1.52 -15.79
C ARG A 55 12.59 2.24 -16.44
N ILE A 56 11.40 2.14 -15.87
CA ILE A 56 10.24 2.89 -16.36
C ILE A 56 10.41 4.39 -16.14
N ALA A 57 10.94 4.81 -14.99
CA ALA A 57 11.25 6.23 -14.74
C ALA A 57 12.25 6.78 -15.77
N GLN A 58 13.31 6.03 -16.07
CA GLN A 58 14.28 6.38 -17.12
C GLN A 58 13.61 6.50 -18.48
N LYS A 59 12.78 5.53 -18.88
CA LYS A 59 12.01 5.56 -20.14
C LYS A 59 11.15 6.83 -20.25
N ILE A 60 10.43 7.18 -19.18
CA ILE A 60 9.60 8.40 -19.15
C ILE A 60 10.46 9.65 -19.32
N LEU A 61 11.59 9.74 -18.60
CA LEU A 61 12.52 10.85 -18.72
C LEU A 61 13.07 11.00 -20.14
N ASP A 62 13.57 9.91 -20.73
CA ASP A 62 14.14 9.91 -22.08
C ASP A 62 13.10 10.38 -23.13
N ARG A 63 11.88 9.91 -23.02
CA ARG A 63 10.79 10.30 -23.92
C ARG A 63 10.38 11.77 -23.75
N ALA A 64 10.36 12.26 -22.50
CA ALA A 64 10.08 13.66 -22.22
C ALA A 64 11.16 14.58 -22.79
N GLN A 65 12.44 14.25 -22.57
CA GLN A 65 13.57 15.02 -23.08
C GLN A 65 13.67 14.99 -24.61
N ALA A 66 13.38 13.85 -25.24
CA ALA A 66 13.40 13.72 -26.70
C ALA A 66 12.45 14.69 -27.42
N ILE A 67 11.37 15.11 -26.75
CA ILE A 67 10.44 16.14 -27.29
C ILE A 67 10.68 17.53 -26.70
N GLY A 68 11.76 17.69 -25.92
CA GLY A 68 12.20 18.96 -25.36
C GLY A 68 11.45 19.41 -24.11
N ILE A 69 10.92 18.50 -23.30
CA ILE A 69 10.49 18.79 -21.92
C ILE A 69 11.75 18.80 -21.07
N PRO A 70 12.03 19.89 -20.31
CA PRO A 70 13.22 19.95 -19.48
C PRO A 70 13.11 18.96 -18.29
N LYS A 71 14.25 18.45 -17.85
CA LYS A 71 14.35 17.44 -16.79
C LYS A 71 13.69 17.89 -15.49
N GLU A 72 13.85 19.15 -15.13
CA GLU A 72 13.27 19.78 -13.94
C GLU A 72 11.74 19.82 -13.92
N ASP A 73 11.10 19.60 -15.06
CA ASP A 73 9.65 19.52 -15.23
C ASP A 73 9.11 18.09 -15.20
N VAL A 74 9.98 17.10 -15.03
CA VAL A 74 9.61 15.69 -14.89
C VAL A 74 9.70 15.28 -13.42
N PHE A 75 8.58 14.88 -12.84
CA PHE A 75 8.47 14.32 -11.51
C PHE A 75 8.14 12.83 -11.61
N ILE A 76 8.66 12.00 -10.73
CA ILE A 76 8.40 10.55 -10.75
C ILE A 76 7.65 10.12 -9.50
N ASP A 77 6.53 9.42 -9.69
CA ASP A 77 5.81 8.70 -8.65
C ASP A 77 6.18 7.21 -8.75
N CYS A 78 6.91 6.73 -7.74
CA CYS A 78 7.34 5.33 -7.65
C CYS A 78 6.20 4.39 -7.23
N LEU A 79 5.00 4.90 -7.01
CA LEU A 79 3.76 4.21 -6.67
C LEU A 79 3.83 3.45 -5.33
N THR A 80 3.03 3.93 -4.39
CA THR A 80 2.87 3.28 -3.09
C THR A 80 1.82 2.18 -3.17
N LEU A 81 2.24 0.93 -3.04
CA LEU A 81 1.37 -0.22 -2.85
C LEU A 81 1.01 -0.37 -1.38
N THR A 82 -0.15 -0.94 -1.09
CA THR A 82 -0.60 -1.11 0.30
C THR A 82 0.17 -2.22 1.02
N ALA A 83 0.66 -1.91 2.22
CA ALA A 83 1.38 -2.89 3.04
C ALA A 83 0.50 -4.07 3.48
N SER A 84 -0.82 -3.90 3.51
CA SER A 84 -1.75 -4.99 3.86
C SER A 84 -1.78 -6.12 2.85
N ALA A 85 -1.48 -5.85 1.58
CA ALA A 85 -1.49 -6.84 0.51
C ALA A 85 -0.08 -7.17 -0.02
N GLU A 86 0.84 -6.20 0.02
CA GLU A 86 2.14 -6.26 -0.64
C GLU A 86 3.27 -5.80 0.32
N GLN A 87 3.28 -6.33 1.55
CA GLN A 87 4.20 -5.89 2.62
C GLN A 87 5.67 -5.96 2.21
N GLU A 88 6.08 -7.01 1.48
CA GLU A 88 7.44 -7.21 0.97
C GLU A 88 7.89 -6.13 -0.02
N ASN A 89 6.94 -5.45 -0.67
CA ASN A 89 7.20 -4.43 -1.69
C ASN A 89 7.29 -3.00 -1.12
N VAL A 90 7.08 -2.81 0.17
CA VAL A 90 7.18 -1.48 0.80
C VAL A 90 8.57 -0.90 0.63
N MET A 91 9.61 -1.68 0.92
CA MET A 91 11.00 -1.24 0.78
C MET A 91 11.42 -1.10 -0.69
N GLU A 92 10.81 -1.83 -1.61
CA GLU A 92 11.05 -1.66 -3.04
C GLU A 92 10.57 -0.27 -3.54
N THR A 93 9.46 0.25 -2.98
CA THR A 93 9.02 1.63 -3.25
C THR A 93 10.05 2.66 -2.74
N ILE A 94 10.55 2.49 -1.52
CA ILE A 94 11.57 3.36 -0.93
C ILE A 94 12.88 3.30 -1.74
N ASN A 95 13.33 2.10 -2.12
CA ASN A 95 14.54 1.90 -2.91
C ASN A 95 14.42 2.52 -4.31
N ALA A 96 13.28 2.36 -4.98
CA ALA A 96 13.03 2.98 -6.28
C ALA A 96 13.07 4.51 -6.19
N LEU A 97 12.43 5.07 -5.16
CA LEU A 97 12.42 6.51 -4.90
C LEU A 97 13.84 7.04 -4.68
N HIS A 98 14.64 6.36 -3.84
CA HIS A 98 16.03 6.72 -3.59
C HIS A 98 16.85 6.74 -4.87
N ARG A 99 16.73 5.71 -5.71
CA ARG A 99 17.45 5.60 -6.98
C ARG A 99 17.04 6.67 -7.99
N VAL A 100 15.74 6.92 -8.14
CA VAL A 100 15.23 8.00 -9.01
C VAL A 100 15.80 9.35 -8.58
N LYS A 101 15.85 9.60 -7.26
CA LYS A 101 16.39 10.83 -6.70
C LYS A 101 17.89 10.96 -6.93
N THR A 102 18.67 9.93 -6.64
CA THR A 102 20.14 10.00 -6.61
C THR A 102 20.78 9.72 -7.96
N GLU A 103 20.26 8.74 -8.73
CA GLU A 103 20.85 8.34 -10.00
C GLU A 103 20.30 9.16 -11.18
N LEU A 104 18.97 9.40 -11.21
CA LEU A 104 18.36 10.25 -12.26
C LEU A 104 18.34 11.73 -11.88
N GLY A 105 18.51 12.09 -10.60
CA GLY A 105 18.44 13.47 -10.13
C GLY A 105 17.07 14.12 -10.38
N LEU A 106 16.00 13.35 -10.42
CA LEU A 106 14.63 13.81 -10.61
C LEU A 106 13.98 14.19 -9.28
N LYS A 107 12.92 14.98 -9.35
CA LYS A 107 12.01 15.18 -8.22
C LYS A 107 11.04 14.04 -8.13
N THR A 108 10.69 13.66 -6.90
CA THR A 108 9.88 12.51 -6.60
C THR A 108 8.56 12.89 -5.96
N VAL A 109 7.53 12.11 -6.25
CA VAL A 109 6.16 12.27 -5.74
C VAL A 109 5.71 10.94 -5.15
N LEU A 110 4.91 10.94 -4.10
CA LEU A 110 4.21 9.74 -3.60
C LEU A 110 2.85 10.06 -3.01
N GLY A 111 1.87 9.24 -3.33
CA GLY A 111 0.61 9.13 -2.59
C GLY A 111 0.83 8.36 -1.29
N VAL A 112 1.23 9.06 -0.21
CA VAL A 112 1.72 8.43 1.03
C VAL A 112 0.68 7.56 1.72
N SER A 113 -0.57 8.01 1.79
CA SER A 113 -1.63 7.32 2.55
C SER A 113 -2.07 5.97 1.96
N ASN A 114 -1.65 5.65 0.73
CA ASN A 114 -1.92 4.36 0.11
C ASN A 114 -1.26 3.20 0.86
N ILE A 115 -0.12 3.44 1.53
CA ILE A 115 0.63 2.43 2.27
C ILE A 115 -0.22 1.71 3.32
N SER A 116 -1.12 2.42 3.97
CA SER A 116 -1.91 1.92 5.10
C SER A 116 -3.32 1.48 4.74
N PHE A 117 -3.67 1.44 3.45
CA PHE A 117 -5.02 1.04 3.05
C PHE A 117 -5.36 -0.36 3.58
N GLY A 118 -6.53 -0.50 4.20
CA GLY A 118 -6.98 -1.77 4.81
C GLY A 118 -6.35 -2.12 6.16
N LEU A 119 -5.50 -1.25 6.74
CA LEU A 119 -4.92 -1.45 8.08
C LEU A 119 -5.64 -0.61 9.15
N PRO A 120 -5.65 -1.05 10.42
CA PRO A 120 -6.06 -0.21 11.53
C PRO A 120 -5.01 0.86 11.84
N ASN A 121 -5.42 1.90 12.59
CA ASN A 121 -4.52 2.99 13.00
C ASN A 121 -3.62 3.51 11.87
N ARG A 122 -4.26 3.80 10.73
CA ARG A 122 -3.60 4.22 9.49
C ARG A 122 -2.65 5.41 9.68
N GLU A 123 -2.97 6.29 10.59
CA GLU A 123 -2.19 7.50 10.84
C GLU A 123 -0.76 7.16 11.28
N LEU A 124 -0.60 6.20 12.20
CA LEU A 124 0.70 5.74 12.66
C LEU A 124 1.57 5.20 11.49
N VAL A 125 0.99 4.38 10.64
CA VAL A 125 1.69 3.81 9.47
C VAL A 125 2.05 4.91 8.47
N ASN A 126 1.11 5.83 8.19
CA ASN A 126 1.31 6.90 7.21
C ASN A 126 2.45 7.84 7.59
N HIS A 127 2.52 8.31 8.84
CA HIS A 127 3.55 9.26 9.22
C HIS A 127 4.95 8.63 9.32
N ILE A 128 5.03 7.35 9.73
CA ILE A 128 6.31 6.62 9.72
C ILE A 128 6.79 6.40 8.28
N PHE A 129 5.88 5.94 7.39
CA PHE A 129 6.23 5.77 5.99
C PHE A 129 6.63 7.09 5.33
N LEU A 130 5.94 8.19 5.65
CA LEU A 130 6.31 9.53 5.19
C LEU A 130 7.74 9.90 5.63
N ALA A 131 8.10 9.66 6.89
CA ALA A 131 9.44 9.94 7.38
C ALA A 131 10.51 9.11 6.64
N MET A 132 10.24 7.82 6.40
CA MET A 132 11.12 6.95 5.61
C MET A 132 11.28 7.47 4.17
N ALA A 133 10.19 7.85 3.53
CA ALA A 133 10.20 8.36 2.16
C ALA A 133 10.94 9.70 2.05
N LEU A 134 10.70 10.64 2.96
CA LEU A 134 11.42 11.92 3.01
C LEU A 134 12.92 11.72 3.15
N ASN A 135 13.35 10.81 4.04
CA ASN A 135 14.76 10.49 4.24
C ASN A 135 15.42 9.85 3.00
N ASN A 136 14.63 9.23 2.13
CA ASN A 136 15.09 8.62 0.89
C ASN A 136 14.85 9.50 -0.35
N GLY A 137 14.51 10.78 -0.16
CA GLY A 137 14.49 11.78 -1.23
C GLY A 137 13.12 12.10 -1.80
N LEU A 138 12.02 11.87 -1.02
CA LEU A 138 10.69 12.35 -1.41
C LEU A 138 10.63 13.88 -1.37
N ASP A 139 10.31 14.50 -2.52
CA ASP A 139 10.18 15.95 -2.64
C ASP A 139 8.73 16.44 -2.45
N LEU A 140 7.78 15.73 -3.02
CA LEU A 140 6.37 16.12 -3.08
C LEU A 140 5.45 15.03 -2.51
N PRO A 141 5.26 14.97 -1.18
CA PRO A 141 4.30 14.07 -0.59
C PRO A 141 2.86 14.52 -0.88
N ILE A 142 2.03 13.61 -1.42
CA ILE A 142 0.59 13.84 -1.49
C ILE A 142 -0.01 13.34 -0.18
N ILE A 143 -0.39 14.30 0.68
CA ILE A 143 -0.87 14.06 2.04
C ILE A 143 -2.06 14.95 2.36
N ASN A 144 -2.81 14.63 3.41
CA ASN A 144 -3.80 15.55 3.96
C ASN A 144 -3.10 16.65 4.78
N PRO A 145 -3.11 17.91 4.32
CA PRO A 145 -2.43 19.01 5.03
C PRO A 145 -3.10 19.38 6.37
N ASN A 146 -4.35 18.95 6.59
CA ASN A 146 -5.07 19.18 7.84
C ASN A 146 -4.77 18.11 8.91
N ASN A 147 -4.00 17.07 8.56
CA ASN A 147 -3.58 16.05 9.50
C ASN A 147 -2.26 16.51 10.15
N GLU A 148 -2.31 16.75 11.47
CA GLU A 148 -1.18 17.28 12.21
C GLU A 148 -0.01 16.29 12.32
N ALA A 149 -0.28 14.99 12.42
CA ALA A 149 0.78 13.98 12.42
C ALA A 149 1.56 13.99 11.12
N MET A 150 0.88 14.17 9.97
CA MET A 150 1.53 14.24 8.66
C MET A 150 2.34 15.53 8.48
N THR A 151 1.73 16.68 8.76
CA THR A 151 2.43 17.98 8.65
C THR A 151 3.52 18.12 9.70
N GLY A 152 3.31 17.58 10.90
CA GLY A 152 4.31 17.52 11.96
C GLY A 152 5.53 16.69 11.57
N THR A 153 5.32 15.54 10.92
CA THR A 153 6.41 14.71 10.37
C THR A 153 7.26 15.49 9.37
N VAL A 154 6.64 16.25 8.45
CA VAL A 154 7.37 17.09 7.49
C VAL A 154 8.19 18.17 8.20
N ARG A 155 7.62 18.86 9.20
CA ARG A 155 8.33 19.90 9.96
C ARG A 155 9.49 19.31 10.76
N ALA A 156 9.27 18.20 11.44
CA ALA A 156 10.32 17.50 12.18
C ALA A 156 11.46 17.03 11.26
N TYR A 157 11.12 16.47 10.09
CA TYR A 157 12.11 16.09 9.09
C TYR A 157 12.93 17.30 8.60
N LYS A 158 12.29 18.41 8.27
CA LYS A 158 12.99 19.64 7.83
C LYS A 158 13.97 20.14 8.88
N LEU A 159 13.57 20.08 10.15
CA LEU A 159 14.43 20.42 11.27
C LEU A 159 15.66 19.51 11.35
N LEU A 160 15.44 18.19 11.37
CA LEU A 160 16.48 17.18 11.51
C LEU A 160 17.43 17.13 10.30
N ALA A 161 16.92 17.39 9.09
CA ALA A 161 17.70 17.44 7.87
C ALA A 161 18.36 18.81 7.62
N ASN A 162 18.29 19.75 8.59
CA ASN A 162 18.86 21.09 8.51
C ASN A 162 18.30 21.96 7.36
N TYR A 163 17.05 21.72 6.95
CA TYR A 163 16.32 22.60 6.03
C TYR A 163 15.63 23.77 6.75
N ASP A 164 15.27 23.57 8.04
CA ASP A 164 14.75 24.62 8.92
C ASP A 164 15.91 25.17 9.77
N VAL A 165 16.67 26.09 9.18
CA VAL A 165 17.85 26.70 9.83
C VAL A 165 17.43 27.46 11.10
N ASN A 166 18.11 27.18 12.21
CA ASN A 166 17.81 27.71 13.55
C ASN A 166 16.43 27.31 14.10
N SER A 167 15.79 26.27 13.52
CA SER A 167 14.51 25.71 13.99
C SER A 167 13.35 26.72 13.99
N VAL A 168 13.40 27.72 13.14
CA VAL A 168 12.45 28.87 13.16
C VAL A 168 11.02 28.42 12.86
N GLU A 169 10.84 27.63 11.81
CA GLU A 169 9.49 27.15 11.43
C GLU A 169 8.93 26.16 12.46
N TYR A 170 9.79 25.27 12.97
CA TYR A 170 9.41 24.29 13.98
C TYR A 170 8.99 24.95 15.31
N ILE A 171 9.82 25.89 15.82
CA ILE A 171 9.52 26.63 17.05
C ILE A 171 8.22 27.44 16.88
N LYS A 172 8.05 28.14 15.76
CA LYS A 172 6.82 28.91 15.47
C LYS A 172 5.57 28.02 15.52
N ALA A 173 5.66 26.81 15.00
CA ALA A 173 4.53 25.88 14.96
C ALA A 173 4.17 25.30 16.33
N TYR A 174 5.15 25.09 17.22
CA TYR A 174 4.97 24.29 18.44
C TYR A 174 5.25 25.01 19.76
N ALA A 175 5.79 26.23 19.76
CA ALA A 175 6.10 26.99 20.98
C ALA A 175 4.91 27.18 21.92
N ASN A 176 3.72 27.34 21.37
CA ASN A 176 2.50 27.60 22.13
C ASN A 176 1.60 26.37 22.30
N MET A 177 2.07 25.19 21.91
CA MET A 177 1.29 23.97 22.18
C MET A 177 1.22 23.68 23.68
N PRO A 178 0.02 23.38 24.22
CA PRO A 178 -0.10 22.97 25.60
C PRO A 178 0.77 21.72 25.82
N LYS A 179 1.63 21.77 26.84
CA LYS A 179 2.44 20.61 27.23
C LYS A 179 1.48 19.45 27.51
N VAL A 180 1.62 18.35 26.76
CA VAL A 180 0.87 17.12 27.02
C VAL A 180 1.05 16.77 28.48
N LYS A 181 -0.05 16.76 29.27
CA LYS A 181 -0.02 16.26 30.63
C LYS A 181 0.54 14.84 30.56
N LYS A 182 1.61 14.55 31.32
CA LYS A 182 2.12 13.19 31.47
C LYS A 182 0.92 12.29 31.75
N ILE A 183 0.60 11.42 30.82
CA ILE A 183 -0.31 10.29 31.10
C ILE A 183 0.48 9.47 32.11
N VAL A 184 0.04 9.51 33.37
CA VAL A 184 0.46 8.54 34.38
C VAL A 184 -0.07 7.23 33.85
N ILE A 185 0.79 6.39 33.30
CA ILE A 185 0.44 5.01 32.98
C ILE A 185 0.24 4.36 34.32
N ASP A 186 -1.04 4.10 34.65
CA ASP A 186 -1.39 3.31 35.81
C ASP A 186 -0.99 1.88 35.46
N ASP A 187 0.08 1.38 36.08
CA ASP A 187 0.66 0.05 35.86
C ASP A 187 -0.30 -1.11 36.23
N ASN A 188 -1.55 -0.81 36.53
CA ASN A 188 -2.58 -1.78 36.92
C ASN A 188 -3.58 -2.16 35.82
N ALA A 189 -3.40 -1.72 34.58
CA ALA A 189 -4.17 -2.26 33.45
C ALA A 189 -3.47 -3.53 32.91
N SER A 190 -3.41 -4.55 33.73
CA SER A 190 -3.03 -5.91 33.32
C SER A 190 -4.07 -6.46 32.34
N GLY A 191 -3.59 -6.72 31.15
CA GLY A 191 -4.13 -7.36 29.99
C GLY A 191 -5.36 -8.24 30.14
N ALA A 192 -6.38 -7.89 29.39
CA ALA A 192 -7.28 -8.89 28.87
C ALA A 192 -6.71 -9.42 27.54
N ALA A 193 -5.71 -10.27 27.63
CA ALA A 193 -5.45 -11.23 26.57
C ALA A 193 -6.67 -12.15 26.51
N ALA A 194 -7.42 -12.07 25.41
CA ALA A 194 -8.47 -13.05 25.15
C ALA A 194 -7.80 -14.43 25.12
N LYS A 195 -8.02 -15.20 26.17
CA LYS A 195 -7.69 -16.62 26.22
C LYS A 195 -8.54 -17.31 25.15
N ALA A 196 -7.88 -17.88 24.17
CA ALA A 196 -8.48 -18.89 23.33
C ALA A 196 -8.78 -20.10 24.24
N ASP A 197 -10.03 -20.28 24.59
CA ASP A 197 -10.50 -21.46 25.31
C ASP A 197 -10.63 -22.63 24.33
N GLY A 198 -9.99 -23.72 24.71
CA GLY A 198 -10.65 -25.00 24.67
C GLY A 198 -10.37 -25.90 23.49
N ASN A 199 -9.41 -26.74 23.73
CA ASN A 199 -9.21 -28.03 23.11
C ASN A 199 -10.43 -28.94 23.24
N ALA A 200 -11.31 -28.99 22.23
CA ALA A 200 -12.19 -30.09 21.93
C ALA A 200 -11.80 -30.62 20.55
N PRO A 201 -11.82 -31.95 20.28
CA PRO A 201 -11.59 -32.48 18.95
C PRO A 201 -12.71 -32.00 18.03
N LEU A 202 -12.41 -31.06 17.16
CA LEU A 202 -13.32 -30.51 16.15
C LEU A 202 -13.57 -31.59 15.08
N GLY A 203 -14.84 -31.78 14.67
CA GLY A 203 -15.17 -32.59 13.51
C GLY A 203 -14.49 -32.05 12.26
N GLY A 204 -14.23 -32.88 11.23
CA GLY A 204 -13.47 -32.48 10.05
C GLY A 204 -13.97 -31.18 9.38
N GLY A 205 -15.29 -30.95 9.35
CA GLY A 205 -15.90 -29.73 8.82
C GLY A 205 -15.61 -28.51 9.69
N ASP A 206 -15.63 -28.63 10.99
CA ASP A 206 -15.28 -27.57 11.94
C ASP A 206 -13.80 -27.19 11.83
N THR A 207 -12.94 -28.16 11.53
CA THR A 207 -11.49 -27.96 11.35
C THR A 207 -11.19 -27.14 10.07
N LEU A 208 -11.89 -27.44 8.94
CA LEU A 208 -11.74 -26.67 7.71
C LEU A 208 -12.29 -25.25 7.87
N MET A 209 -13.46 -25.08 8.49
CA MET A 209 -14.00 -23.75 8.80
C MET A 209 -13.04 -22.96 9.68
N HIS A 210 -12.48 -23.57 10.71
CA HIS A 210 -11.47 -22.96 11.58
C HIS A 210 -10.21 -22.54 10.79
N ALA A 211 -9.72 -23.39 9.86
CA ALA A 211 -8.58 -23.06 9.00
C ALA A 211 -8.86 -21.84 8.12
N VAL A 212 -10.07 -21.75 7.52
CA VAL A 212 -10.48 -20.57 6.72
C VAL A 212 -10.54 -19.32 7.58
N LEU A 213 -11.19 -19.38 8.75
CA LEU A 213 -11.35 -18.24 9.65
C LEU A 213 -10.01 -17.69 10.18
N ASN A 214 -9.00 -18.55 10.32
CA ASN A 214 -7.68 -18.19 10.86
C ASN A 214 -6.57 -18.06 9.80
N GLY A 215 -6.89 -18.21 8.50
CA GLY A 215 -5.92 -18.02 7.43
C GLY A 215 -4.87 -19.14 7.29
N LEU A 216 -5.16 -20.35 7.78
CA LEU A 216 -4.24 -21.50 7.87
C LEU A 216 -4.23 -22.28 6.54
N LYS A 217 -3.51 -21.80 5.54
CA LYS A 217 -3.57 -22.30 4.15
C LYS A 217 -3.19 -23.77 4.01
N THR A 218 -2.12 -24.20 4.66
CA THR A 218 -1.65 -25.59 4.61
C THR A 218 -2.63 -26.55 5.27
N GLU A 219 -3.13 -26.18 6.45
CA GLU A 219 -4.10 -26.97 7.19
C GLU A 219 -5.44 -27.05 6.43
N GLY A 220 -5.89 -25.94 5.83
CA GLY A 220 -7.10 -25.90 5.02
C GLY A 220 -7.03 -26.85 3.82
N ALA A 221 -5.92 -26.92 3.13
CA ALA A 221 -5.71 -27.87 2.02
C ALA A 221 -5.76 -29.33 2.50
N GLN A 222 -5.03 -29.65 3.59
CA GLN A 222 -5.02 -30.98 4.18
C GLN A 222 -6.40 -31.43 4.67
N CYS A 223 -7.10 -30.57 5.40
CA CYS A 223 -8.48 -30.83 5.86
C CYS A 223 -9.43 -31.10 4.68
N THR A 224 -9.26 -30.38 3.57
CA THR A 224 -10.06 -30.58 2.37
C THR A 224 -9.78 -31.95 1.74
N GLU A 225 -8.52 -32.39 1.67
CA GLU A 225 -8.14 -33.71 1.16
C GLU A 225 -8.75 -34.83 2.02
N GLU A 226 -8.78 -34.65 3.34
CA GLU A 226 -9.38 -35.63 4.26
C GLU A 226 -10.90 -35.68 4.13
N LEU A 227 -11.56 -34.51 4.05
CA LEU A 227 -13.01 -34.44 3.89
C LEU A 227 -13.50 -35.07 2.58
N LEU A 228 -12.75 -34.92 1.50
CA LEU A 228 -13.08 -35.51 0.20
C LEU A 228 -13.07 -37.05 0.19
N LYS A 229 -12.57 -37.71 1.25
CA LYS A 229 -12.67 -39.17 1.39
C LYS A 229 -14.05 -39.63 1.88
N THR A 230 -14.80 -38.75 2.53
CA THR A 230 -16.06 -39.06 3.21
C THR A 230 -17.24 -38.17 2.85
N MET A 231 -16.99 -37.05 2.15
CA MET A 231 -17.97 -36.01 1.83
C MET A 231 -17.91 -35.62 0.37
N ASP A 232 -19.05 -35.27 -0.24
CA ASP A 232 -19.06 -34.80 -1.62
C ASP A 232 -18.43 -33.44 -1.78
N SER A 233 -17.81 -33.21 -2.94
CA SER A 233 -17.13 -31.94 -3.25
C SER A 233 -18.05 -30.72 -3.13
N MET A 234 -19.30 -30.85 -3.56
CA MET A 234 -20.28 -29.76 -3.50
C MET A 234 -20.81 -29.51 -2.09
N GLU A 235 -20.89 -30.55 -1.27
CA GLU A 235 -21.22 -30.40 0.14
C GLU A 235 -20.14 -29.63 0.90
N ILE A 236 -18.86 -29.93 0.66
CA ILE A 236 -17.73 -29.18 1.25
C ILE A 236 -17.80 -27.70 0.85
N VAL A 237 -18.12 -27.40 -0.39
CA VAL A 237 -18.25 -26.02 -0.87
C VAL A 237 -19.43 -25.31 -0.22
N ASN A 238 -20.63 -25.92 -0.26
CA ASN A 238 -21.85 -25.23 0.16
C ASN A 238 -22.00 -25.15 1.69
N ASP A 239 -21.59 -26.19 2.42
CA ASP A 239 -21.85 -26.30 3.83
C ASP A 239 -20.68 -25.82 4.71
N ILE A 240 -19.47 -25.69 4.14
CA ILE A 240 -18.28 -25.29 4.90
C ILE A 240 -17.63 -24.03 4.32
N LEU A 241 -17.24 -24.04 3.04
CA LEU A 241 -16.44 -22.95 2.48
C LEU A 241 -17.26 -21.67 2.30
N ILE A 242 -18.47 -21.75 1.73
CA ILE A 242 -19.33 -20.58 1.52
C ILE A 242 -19.71 -19.95 2.89
N PRO A 243 -20.21 -20.69 3.89
CA PRO A 243 -20.49 -20.11 5.19
C PRO A 243 -19.28 -19.51 5.91
N ALA A 244 -18.10 -20.11 5.75
CA ALA A 244 -16.86 -19.55 6.30
C ALA A 244 -16.50 -18.21 5.64
N LEU A 245 -16.61 -18.11 4.31
CA LEU A 245 -16.34 -16.88 3.57
C LEU A 245 -17.36 -15.78 3.87
N ASP A 246 -18.65 -16.13 3.99
CA ASP A 246 -19.71 -15.19 4.38
C ASP A 246 -19.46 -14.62 5.78
N ARG A 247 -19.03 -15.45 6.72
CA ARG A 247 -18.67 -15.02 8.07
C ARG A 247 -17.47 -14.06 8.06
N ILE A 248 -16.43 -14.38 7.30
CA ILE A 248 -15.26 -13.52 7.13
C ILE A 248 -15.65 -12.18 6.49
N GLY A 249 -16.51 -12.19 5.46
CA GLY A 249 -17.02 -10.97 4.83
C GLY A 249 -17.78 -10.09 5.81
N ALA A 250 -18.69 -10.68 6.58
CA ALA A 250 -19.46 -9.98 7.60
C ALA A 250 -18.60 -9.42 8.75
N ASP A 251 -17.54 -10.12 9.15
CA ASP A 251 -16.62 -9.65 10.18
C ASP A 251 -15.71 -8.53 9.65
N PHE A 252 -15.37 -8.56 8.37
CA PHE A 252 -14.65 -7.46 7.70
C PHE A 252 -15.53 -6.21 7.60
N GLU A 253 -16.78 -6.31 7.16
CA GLU A 253 -17.72 -5.19 7.09
C GLU A 253 -17.98 -4.54 8.46
N LYS A 254 -18.00 -5.34 9.52
CA LYS A 254 -18.13 -4.86 10.90
C LYS A 254 -16.83 -4.33 11.52
N GLY A 255 -15.73 -4.34 10.77
CA GLY A 255 -14.42 -3.88 11.25
C GLY A 255 -13.79 -4.77 12.33
N LYS A 256 -14.23 -6.02 12.48
CA LYS A 256 -13.64 -6.98 13.44
C LYS A 256 -12.35 -7.60 12.92
N ILE A 257 -12.22 -7.73 11.63
CA ILE A 257 -11.00 -8.18 10.94
C ILE A 257 -10.60 -7.15 9.90
N PHE A 258 -9.32 -7.20 9.48
CA PHE A 258 -8.72 -6.27 8.54
C PHE A 258 -8.35 -6.94 7.23
N LEU A 259 -8.05 -6.15 6.21
CA LEU A 259 -7.76 -6.62 4.86
C LEU A 259 -6.70 -7.76 4.79
N PRO A 260 -5.59 -7.76 5.55
CA PRO A 260 -4.65 -8.87 5.53
C PRO A 260 -5.28 -10.21 5.94
N GLN A 261 -6.12 -10.20 6.96
CA GLN A 261 -6.83 -11.39 7.44
C GLN A 261 -7.84 -11.89 6.40
N LEU A 262 -8.58 -10.96 5.77
CA LEU A 262 -9.50 -11.30 4.67
C LEU A 262 -8.75 -11.98 3.50
N ILE A 263 -7.58 -11.44 3.11
CA ILE A 263 -6.76 -12.00 2.03
C ILE A 263 -6.24 -13.39 2.41
N GLN A 264 -5.78 -13.58 3.64
CA GLN A 264 -5.31 -14.88 4.12
C GLN A 264 -6.43 -15.92 4.09
N SER A 265 -7.62 -15.60 4.59
CA SER A 265 -8.79 -16.48 4.57
C SER A 265 -9.23 -16.83 3.15
N ALA A 266 -9.25 -15.87 2.23
CA ALA A 266 -9.51 -16.11 0.81
C ALA A 266 -8.47 -17.05 0.19
N GLY A 267 -7.20 -16.92 0.57
CA GLY A 267 -6.11 -17.81 0.14
C GLY A 267 -6.28 -19.27 0.62
N VAL A 268 -6.85 -19.47 1.81
CA VAL A 268 -7.21 -20.84 2.30
C VAL A 268 -8.32 -21.43 1.45
N ALA A 269 -9.39 -20.67 1.22
CA ALA A 269 -10.51 -21.12 0.38
C ALA A 269 -10.05 -21.44 -1.05
N GLN A 270 -9.18 -20.62 -1.63
CA GLN A 270 -8.60 -20.90 -2.95
C GLN A 270 -7.81 -22.22 -2.96
N ALA A 271 -6.99 -22.49 -1.93
CA ALA A 271 -6.26 -23.74 -1.82
C ALA A 271 -7.20 -24.95 -1.70
N ALA A 272 -8.27 -24.82 -0.92
CA ALA A 272 -9.32 -25.85 -0.82
C ALA A 272 -10.01 -26.11 -2.17
N PHE A 273 -10.38 -25.07 -2.92
CA PHE A 273 -10.93 -25.19 -4.27
C PHE A 273 -9.97 -25.87 -5.25
N GLU A 274 -8.67 -25.61 -5.18
CA GLU A 274 -7.68 -26.28 -6.02
C GLU A 274 -7.59 -27.78 -5.73
N VAL A 275 -7.67 -28.17 -4.46
CA VAL A 275 -7.73 -29.60 -4.04
C VAL A 275 -8.98 -30.28 -4.61
N ILE A 276 -10.15 -29.65 -4.43
CA ILE A 276 -11.42 -30.16 -4.96
C ILE A 276 -11.33 -30.32 -6.49
N ARG A 277 -10.84 -29.32 -7.19
CA ARG A 277 -10.71 -29.32 -8.68
C ARG A 277 -9.81 -30.45 -9.17
N LYS A 278 -8.67 -30.68 -8.50
CA LYS A 278 -7.74 -31.76 -8.85
C LYS A 278 -8.41 -33.13 -8.70
N GLN A 279 -9.21 -33.34 -7.69
CA GLN A 279 -9.91 -34.59 -7.48
C GLN A 279 -11.03 -34.80 -8.52
N MET A 280 -11.73 -33.73 -8.92
CA MET A 280 -12.75 -33.79 -9.97
C MET A 280 -12.17 -34.05 -11.35
N ALA A 281 -10.96 -33.55 -11.64
CA ALA A 281 -10.26 -33.75 -12.89
C ALA A 281 -9.58 -35.13 -13.02
N GLY A 282 -9.40 -35.84 -11.93
CA GLY A 282 -8.84 -37.20 -11.89
C GLY A 282 -9.87 -38.34 -11.92
N LYS A 283 -11.17 -37.99 -11.96
CA LYS A 283 -12.30 -38.91 -12.19
C LYS A 283 -12.77 -38.74 -13.64
#